data_d05396b0649f05d9fcd51c5e45a3b1bd
#
_entry.id   d05396b0649f05d9fcd51c5e45a3b1bd
#
_cell.length_a   1.000
_cell.length_b   1.000
_cell.length_c   1.000
_cell.angle_alpha   90.00
_cell.angle_beta   90.00
_cell.angle_gamma   90.00
#
_symmetry.space_group_name_H-M   'P 1'
#
loop_
_entity.id
_entity.type
_entity.pdbx_description
1 polymer ?
#
loop_
_entity_poly.entity_id
_entity_poly.type
_entity_poly.pdbx_seq_one_letter_code
_entity_poly.pdbx_strand_id
1 'polypeptide(L)'
;MERRVGIIGAGTSGLLACKYLVEKGFQPVVFEAEDGVGGLWRHTTESTKLQNSRETYKFSDFPWDSSVKEEHPSNFQVLQYLDSYAKKFGILSYIRFNSKVIDIDYVGEVTEEITQFWDLWGGTGKPFGSKGKWYLQVQDTKTLSTEVCEVEFVVLCIGKYSGLPKMPEFPTGEGPEVFKGQVMHSMEFSSMANEEAAELIKSKRVTVVGSMKSAYDIAAECASANGRKKPCTMVQRTAHWFLPDFNIWGINLAFLYFNRFSELLIHKPGESFFFSLVATLFSPLRWAISKFVELNLRWRMPLDKFGMVPNHSFLKEFSSCQIGGMLPENFYDKVEKGSIIIKRSQDFIKFCKEGLIIDGESKPLETDLVIFATGFKGDQKLRYIFKSPIFQNLIPSTVPLYRQIIHARIPQVAIIGFAEGMSNLLSFELRCKWLASFLDGNIELPSVREMEKEAKIWEDSMKLYGGSNYWKSCITNCNIWYNDQICKDMGCNPRRKKGPFAELFLPYGPNDYVDLPTK
;
A
#
# COMPACT_ATOMS: atom_id res chain seq x y z
N MET A 1 31.59 13.33 12.16
CA MET A 1 31.35 11.88 11.95
C MET A 1 30.28 11.76 10.88
N GLU A 2 30.55 11.03 9.81
CA GLU A 2 29.52 10.73 8.81
C GLU A 2 28.40 9.93 9.46
N ARG A 3 27.20 10.48 9.46
CA ARG A 3 26.03 9.82 10.01
C ARG A 3 25.53 8.77 9.02
N ARG A 4 25.63 7.50 9.37
CA ARG A 4 25.24 6.38 8.51
C ARG A 4 23.75 6.11 8.64
N VAL A 5 23.04 6.17 7.50
CA VAL A 5 21.61 5.85 7.41
C VAL A 5 21.43 4.59 6.59
N GLY A 6 20.83 3.56 7.18
CA GLY A 6 20.45 2.33 6.48
C GLY A 6 19.02 2.42 5.96
N ILE A 7 18.82 2.18 4.66
CA ILE A 7 17.49 2.10 4.04
C ILE A 7 17.25 0.64 3.66
N ILE A 8 16.13 0.07 4.09
CA ILE A 8 15.81 -1.34 3.83
C ILE A 8 14.72 -1.42 2.75
N GLY A 9 15.11 -1.89 1.56
CA GLY A 9 14.30 -2.04 0.35
C GLY A 9 14.52 -0.95 -0.69
N ALA A 10 14.65 -1.33 -1.97
CA ALA A 10 14.79 -0.45 -3.14
C ALA A 10 13.53 -0.42 -4.01
N GLY A 11 12.36 -0.54 -3.40
CA GLY A 11 11.08 -0.20 -4.01
C GLY A 11 10.89 1.31 -4.08
N THR A 12 9.71 1.76 -4.50
CA THR A 12 9.38 3.18 -4.68
C THR A 12 9.75 4.07 -3.48
N SER A 13 9.42 3.63 -2.25
CA SER A 13 9.70 4.41 -1.03
C SER A 13 11.20 4.46 -0.70
N GLY A 14 11.94 3.38 -0.95
CA GLY A 14 13.38 3.35 -0.71
C GLY A 14 14.17 4.21 -1.68
N LEU A 15 13.78 4.22 -2.96
CA LEU A 15 14.37 5.11 -3.96
C LEU A 15 14.17 6.59 -3.59
N LEU A 16 12.96 6.96 -3.17
CA LEU A 16 12.64 8.33 -2.70
C LEU A 16 13.43 8.69 -1.44
N ALA A 17 13.48 7.80 -0.45
CA ALA A 17 14.23 8.05 0.78
C ALA A 17 15.72 8.25 0.47
N CYS A 18 16.31 7.40 -0.36
CA CYS A 18 17.71 7.53 -0.78
C CYS A 18 17.98 8.87 -1.45
N LYS A 19 17.17 9.23 -2.46
CA LYS A 19 17.31 10.49 -3.18
C LYS A 19 17.31 11.70 -2.25
N TYR A 20 16.27 11.84 -1.43
CA TYR A 20 16.12 13.03 -0.59
C TYR A 20 17.15 13.10 0.55
N LEU A 21 17.65 11.98 1.03
CA LEU A 21 18.76 11.95 1.96
C LEU A 21 20.08 12.37 1.30
N VAL A 22 20.35 11.90 0.08
CA VAL A 22 21.54 12.31 -0.69
C VAL A 22 21.49 13.80 -1.01
N GLU A 23 20.33 14.36 -1.37
CA GLU A 23 20.14 15.81 -1.58
C GLU A 23 20.44 16.65 -0.33
N LYS A 24 20.27 16.07 0.87
CA LYS A 24 20.65 16.67 2.16
C LYS A 24 22.11 16.41 2.57
N GLY A 25 22.89 15.78 1.72
CA GLY A 25 24.31 15.49 1.97
C GLY A 25 24.58 14.26 2.85
N PHE A 26 23.55 13.45 3.14
CA PHE A 26 23.76 12.15 3.79
C PHE A 26 24.37 11.14 2.83
N GLN A 27 25.02 10.13 3.40
CA GLN A 27 25.55 8.96 2.66
C GLN A 27 24.76 7.71 3.07
N PRO A 28 23.54 7.51 2.54
CA PRO A 28 22.74 6.35 2.88
C PRO A 28 23.30 5.08 2.22
N VAL A 29 23.03 3.93 2.83
CA VAL A 29 23.19 2.62 2.21
C VAL A 29 21.84 1.96 2.09
N VAL A 30 21.45 1.60 0.87
CA VAL A 30 20.18 0.90 0.60
C VAL A 30 20.46 -0.59 0.48
N PHE A 31 19.75 -1.40 1.26
CA PHE A 31 19.83 -2.87 1.21
C PHE A 31 18.63 -3.40 0.46
N GLU A 32 18.87 -4.06 -0.68
CA GLU A 32 17.81 -4.67 -1.51
C GLU A 32 18.06 -6.18 -1.64
N ALA A 33 17.04 -6.95 -1.35
CA ALA A 33 17.10 -8.42 -1.40
C ALA A 33 17.22 -8.96 -2.83
N GLU A 34 16.66 -8.24 -3.79
CA GLU A 34 16.65 -8.61 -5.20
C GLU A 34 17.90 -8.06 -5.93
N ASP A 35 18.04 -8.41 -7.20
CA ASP A 35 19.11 -7.95 -8.08
C ASP A 35 18.81 -6.64 -8.82
N GLY A 36 17.69 -6.00 -8.53
CA GLY A 36 17.26 -4.75 -9.18
C GLY A 36 16.23 -3.97 -8.38
N VAL A 37 15.99 -2.74 -8.79
CA VAL A 37 14.99 -1.86 -8.19
C VAL A 37 13.56 -2.21 -8.62
N GLY A 38 12.55 -1.76 -7.85
CA GLY A 38 11.15 -1.88 -8.26
C GLY A 38 10.22 -2.45 -7.17
N GLY A 39 10.76 -3.22 -6.22
CA GLY A 39 9.98 -3.81 -5.12
C GLY A 39 8.80 -4.64 -5.64
N LEU A 40 7.57 -4.35 -5.18
CA LEU A 40 6.37 -5.11 -5.57
C LEU A 40 6.16 -5.23 -7.09
N TRP A 41 6.57 -4.25 -7.87
CA TRP A 41 6.39 -4.27 -9.33
C TRP A 41 7.18 -5.36 -10.04
N ARG A 42 8.20 -5.92 -9.39
CA ARG A 42 8.96 -7.09 -9.90
C ARG A 42 8.20 -8.41 -9.76
N HIS A 43 7.16 -8.45 -8.90
CA HIS A 43 6.39 -9.63 -8.55
C HIS A 43 4.89 -9.41 -8.81
N THR A 44 4.57 -8.96 -10.00
CA THR A 44 3.18 -8.81 -10.49
C THR A 44 2.96 -9.70 -11.69
N THR A 45 1.71 -10.09 -11.94
CA THR A 45 1.37 -10.86 -13.14
C THR A 45 1.58 -10.03 -14.40
N GLU A 46 1.77 -10.68 -15.54
CA GLU A 46 2.03 -10.03 -16.83
C GLU A 46 0.92 -9.04 -17.21
N SER A 47 -0.32 -9.38 -16.91
CA SER A 47 -1.48 -8.55 -17.22
C SER A 47 -1.67 -7.37 -16.28
N THR A 48 -0.89 -7.26 -15.20
CA THR A 48 -1.05 -6.19 -14.22
C THR A 48 -0.70 -4.83 -14.83
N LYS A 49 -1.64 -3.90 -14.70
CA LYS A 49 -1.48 -2.50 -15.07
C LYS A 49 -1.58 -1.59 -13.86
N LEU A 50 -1.00 -0.40 -13.98
CA LEU A 50 -1.14 0.65 -12.98
C LEU A 50 -2.63 0.94 -12.75
N GLN A 51 -3.03 1.00 -11.47
CA GLN A 51 -4.42 1.26 -11.08
C GLN A 51 -4.77 2.75 -11.07
N ASN A 52 -3.78 3.60 -10.94
CA ASN A 52 -3.90 5.06 -11.08
C ASN A 52 -3.64 5.48 -12.52
N SER A 53 -4.07 6.68 -12.89
CA SER A 53 -3.59 7.25 -14.13
C SER A 53 -2.10 7.60 -14.04
N ARG A 54 -1.37 7.53 -15.14
CA ARG A 54 0.06 7.91 -15.19
C ARG A 54 0.29 9.35 -14.68
N GLU A 55 -0.67 10.26 -14.87
CA GLU A 55 -0.57 11.64 -14.41
C GLU A 55 -0.61 11.78 -12.90
N THR A 56 -1.29 10.89 -12.20
CA THR A 56 -1.35 10.85 -10.74
C THR A 56 -0.30 9.94 -10.13
N TYR A 57 0.25 9.00 -10.91
CA TYR A 57 1.32 8.11 -10.47
C TYR A 57 2.64 8.50 -11.13
N LYS A 58 3.19 9.62 -10.70
CA LYS A 58 4.51 10.10 -11.09
C LYS A 58 5.17 10.80 -9.92
N PHE A 59 6.49 10.84 -9.91
CA PHE A 59 7.23 11.69 -9.00
C PHE A 59 7.03 13.16 -9.37
N SER A 60 7.07 14.05 -8.41
CA SER A 60 6.79 15.46 -8.65
C SER A 60 7.81 16.09 -9.62
N ASP A 61 9.03 15.59 -9.67
CA ASP A 61 10.17 16.09 -10.45
C ASP A 61 10.64 15.15 -11.57
N PHE A 62 9.89 14.09 -11.83
CA PHE A 62 10.23 13.12 -12.88
C PHE A 62 9.00 12.70 -13.68
N PRO A 63 8.80 13.28 -14.87
CA PRO A 63 7.69 12.90 -15.73
C PRO A 63 7.91 11.51 -16.36
N TRP A 64 6.82 10.88 -16.80
CA TRP A 64 6.89 9.70 -17.65
C TRP A 64 7.58 10.00 -18.98
N ASP A 65 8.24 9.00 -19.54
CA ASP A 65 8.77 9.10 -20.89
C ASP A 65 7.65 9.40 -21.90
N SER A 66 7.94 10.25 -22.88
CA SER A 66 6.97 10.70 -23.87
C SER A 66 6.45 9.57 -24.79
N SER A 67 7.13 8.44 -24.86
CA SER A 67 6.70 7.23 -25.58
C SER A 67 5.56 6.50 -24.88
N VAL A 68 5.43 6.63 -23.55
CA VAL A 68 4.33 6.01 -22.78
C VAL A 68 3.06 6.82 -22.98
N LYS A 69 2.13 6.29 -23.78
CA LYS A 69 0.85 6.95 -24.12
C LYS A 69 -0.32 6.42 -23.30
N GLU A 70 -0.21 5.23 -22.76
CA GLU A 70 -1.24 4.55 -21.99
C GLU A 70 -1.60 5.37 -20.76
N GLU A 71 -2.90 5.49 -20.47
CA GLU A 71 -3.39 6.10 -19.22
C GLU A 71 -3.01 5.24 -18.01
N HIS A 72 -3.02 3.92 -18.18
CA HIS A 72 -2.66 2.92 -17.20
C HIS A 72 -1.46 2.09 -17.70
N PRO A 73 -0.22 2.55 -17.46
CA PRO A 73 0.99 1.83 -17.86
C PRO A 73 1.04 0.40 -17.33
N SER A 74 1.67 -0.49 -18.08
CA SER A 74 1.93 -1.87 -17.66
C SER A 74 2.97 -1.93 -16.53
N ASN A 75 3.03 -3.07 -15.85
CA ASN A 75 4.05 -3.35 -14.85
C ASN A 75 5.48 -3.15 -15.39
N PHE A 76 5.73 -3.58 -16.62
CA PHE A 76 7.01 -3.38 -17.30
C PHE A 76 7.36 -1.88 -17.46
N GLN A 77 6.39 -1.06 -17.92
CA GLN A 77 6.59 0.38 -18.06
C GLN A 77 6.82 1.06 -16.70
N VAL A 78 6.14 0.59 -15.65
CA VAL A 78 6.39 1.10 -14.28
C VAL A 78 7.80 0.73 -13.81
N LEU A 79 8.27 -0.48 -14.05
CA LEU A 79 9.64 -0.89 -13.71
C LEU A 79 10.68 -0.05 -14.47
N GLN A 80 10.48 0.18 -15.78
CA GLN A 80 11.36 1.06 -16.55
C GLN A 80 11.37 2.50 -16.01
N TYR A 81 10.22 3.01 -15.57
CA TYR A 81 10.10 4.33 -14.97
C TYR A 81 10.91 4.43 -13.68
N LEU A 82 10.82 3.44 -12.78
CA LEU A 82 11.55 3.40 -11.53
C LEU A 82 13.07 3.24 -11.74
N ASP A 83 13.47 2.40 -12.69
CA ASP A 83 14.88 2.22 -13.06
C ASP A 83 15.48 3.50 -13.65
N SER A 84 14.74 4.15 -14.56
CA SER A 84 15.12 5.44 -15.15
C SER A 84 15.24 6.54 -14.09
N TYR A 85 14.36 6.55 -13.09
CA TYR A 85 14.45 7.45 -11.95
C TYR A 85 15.72 7.21 -11.14
N ALA A 86 15.99 5.95 -10.80
CA ALA A 86 17.18 5.59 -10.03
C ALA A 86 18.48 5.97 -10.77
N LYS A 87 18.53 5.79 -12.09
CA LYS A 87 19.65 6.18 -12.95
C LYS A 87 19.82 7.70 -13.00
N LYS A 88 18.72 8.45 -13.26
CA LYS A 88 18.77 9.91 -13.38
C LYS A 88 19.33 10.59 -12.13
N PHE A 89 18.92 10.12 -10.96
CA PHE A 89 19.34 10.70 -9.69
C PHE A 89 20.58 10.04 -9.05
N GLY A 90 21.26 9.14 -9.78
CA GLY A 90 22.50 8.48 -9.33
C GLY A 90 22.30 7.55 -8.11
N ILE A 91 21.05 7.11 -7.85
CA ILE A 91 20.70 6.35 -6.65
C ILE A 91 21.36 4.95 -6.66
N LEU A 92 21.59 4.36 -7.84
CA LEU A 92 22.08 2.99 -7.99
C LEU A 92 23.41 2.75 -7.25
N SER A 93 24.28 3.76 -7.15
CA SER A 93 25.57 3.67 -6.45
C SER A 93 25.44 3.52 -4.93
N TYR A 94 24.28 3.80 -4.37
CA TYR A 94 23.99 3.65 -2.94
C TYR A 94 23.32 2.32 -2.61
N ILE A 95 22.94 1.51 -3.62
CA ILE A 95 22.18 0.27 -3.42
C ILE A 95 23.11 -0.94 -3.40
N ARG A 96 23.00 -1.71 -2.34
CA ARG A 96 23.56 -3.05 -2.23
C ARG A 96 22.48 -4.06 -2.60
N PHE A 97 22.53 -4.54 -3.84
CA PHE A 97 21.63 -5.60 -4.33
C PHE A 97 22.00 -6.96 -3.75
N ASN A 98 21.09 -7.92 -3.85
CA ASN A 98 21.21 -9.27 -3.30
C ASN A 98 21.55 -9.26 -1.79
N SER A 99 21.11 -8.25 -1.07
CA SER A 99 21.43 -7.97 0.33
C SER A 99 20.14 -7.89 1.15
N LYS A 100 19.70 -9.04 1.67
CA LYS A 100 18.48 -9.16 2.45
C LYS A 100 18.75 -8.85 3.92
N VAL A 101 18.14 -7.80 4.45
CA VAL A 101 18.14 -7.58 5.90
C VAL A 101 17.17 -8.57 6.55
N ILE A 102 17.69 -9.42 7.44
CA ILE A 102 16.92 -10.46 8.13
C ILE A 102 16.26 -9.87 9.38
N ASP A 103 17.04 -9.17 10.19
CA ASP A 103 16.59 -8.49 11.40
C ASP A 103 17.42 -7.23 11.67
N ILE A 104 16.88 -6.39 12.57
CA ILE A 104 17.55 -5.21 13.10
C ILE A 104 17.54 -5.23 14.63
N ASP A 105 18.68 -4.92 15.24
CA ASP A 105 18.90 -4.92 16.69
C ASP A 105 19.40 -3.55 17.14
N TYR A 106 18.81 -2.99 18.20
CA TYR A 106 19.23 -1.72 18.76
C TYR A 106 20.11 -1.93 19.97
N VAL A 107 21.34 -1.45 19.90
CA VAL A 107 22.33 -1.60 20.99
C VAL A 107 22.83 -0.24 21.44
N GLY A 108 22.79 0.01 22.74
CA GLY A 108 23.24 1.27 23.31
C GLY A 108 23.04 1.33 24.84
N GLU A 109 23.37 2.49 25.42
CA GLU A 109 23.18 2.75 26.85
C GLU A 109 21.68 2.81 27.24
N VAL A 110 20.80 3.04 26.27
CA VAL A 110 19.36 3.10 26.46
C VAL A 110 18.81 1.71 26.21
N THR A 111 18.33 1.06 27.26
CA THR A 111 17.59 -0.19 27.11
C THR A 111 16.20 0.11 26.53
N GLU A 112 15.62 -0.85 25.84
CA GLU A 112 14.26 -0.75 25.27
C GLU A 112 13.21 -0.42 26.33
N GLU A 113 13.43 -0.81 27.60
CA GLU A 113 12.57 -0.48 28.73
C GLU A 113 12.57 1.03 29.03
N ILE A 114 13.71 1.71 28.88
CA ILE A 114 13.84 3.15 29.09
C ILE A 114 13.05 3.95 28.05
N THR A 115 12.85 3.41 26.83
CA THR A 115 12.08 4.10 25.79
C THR A 115 10.62 4.35 26.20
N GLN A 116 10.09 3.55 27.12
CA GLN A 116 8.73 3.72 27.66
C GLN A 116 8.58 4.96 28.53
N PHE A 117 9.69 5.48 29.08
CA PHE A 117 9.69 6.64 29.99
C PHE A 117 10.15 7.93 29.31
N TRP A 118 10.36 7.93 27.99
CA TRP A 118 10.78 9.14 27.29
C TRP A 118 9.69 10.19 27.22
N ASP A 119 10.05 11.44 27.58
CA ASP A 119 9.25 12.63 27.31
C ASP A 119 9.50 13.16 25.89
N LEU A 120 10.75 13.07 25.43
CA LEU A 120 11.18 13.45 24.09
C LEU A 120 11.65 12.22 23.32
N TRP A 121 11.32 12.15 22.04
CA TRP A 121 11.70 11.03 21.18
C TRP A 121 13.23 10.82 21.17
N GLY A 122 13.66 9.57 21.33
CA GLY A 122 15.09 9.24 21.45
C GLY A 122 15.76 9.85 22.68
N GLY A 123 14.99 10.31 23.68
CA GLY A 123 15.48 10.98 24.89
C GLY A 123 15.82 12.46 24.69
N THR A 124 15.92 12.96 23.44
CA THR A 124 16.37 14.33 23.13
C THR A 124 15.48 15.05 22.11
N GLY A 125 14.54 14.39 21.48
CA GLY A 125 13.73 14.91 20.38
C GLY A 125 14.49 15.04 19.05
N LYS A 126 15.77 14.71 19.01
CA LYS A 126 16.64 14.85 17.83
C LYS A 126 16.87 13.53 17.11
N PRO A 127 16.99 13.53 15.77
CA PRO A 127 17.10 12.30 14.97
C PRO A 127 18.33 11.43 15.31
N PHE A 128 19.41 12.03 15.80
CA PHE A 128 20.64 11.35 16.20
C PHE A 128 21.02 11.62 17.66
N GLY A 129 20.02 11.88 18.50
CA GLY A 129 20.23 12.26 19.89
C GLY A 129 20.38 11.07 20.83
N SER A 130 19.93 9.90 20.45
CA SER A 130 20.06 8.68 21.23
C SER A 130 21.49 8.13 21.13
N LYS A 131 21.99 7.56 22.23
CA LYS A 131 23.37 7.00 22.28
C LYS A 131 23.48 5.59 21.74
N GLY A 132 22.40 4.99 21.26
CA GLY A 132 22.40 3.67 20.66
C GLY A 132 22.57 3.70 19.14
N LYS A 133 22.82 2.52 18.58
CA LYS A 133 22.96 2.27 17.14
C LYS A 133 22.16 1.04 16.74
N TRP A 134 21.81 0.99 15.47
CA TRP A 134 21.18 -0.19 14.88
C TRP A 134 22.22 -1.09 14.24
N TYR A 135 22.10 -2.38 14.50
CA TYR A 135 22.87 -3.45 13.91
C TYR A 135 21.94 -4.26 13.00
N LEU A 136 22.21 -4.19 11.71
CA LEU A 136 21.42 -4.86 10.67
C LEU A 136 22.09 -6.18 10.34
N GLN A 137 21.40 -7.30 10.53
CA GLN A 137 21.86 -8.60 10.05
C GLN A 137 21.51 -8.72 8.56
N VAL A 138 22.53 -8.64 7.71
CA VAL A 138 22.38 -8.64 6.25
C VAL A 138 22.85 -9.98 5.69
N GLN A 139 21.99 -10.63 4.93
CA GLN A 139 22.30 -11.88 4.22
C GLN A 139 22.48 -11.62 2.73
N ASP A 140 23.57 -12.07 2.16
CA ASP A 140 23.72 -12.19 0.70
C ASP A 140 22.78 -13.30 0.19
N THR A 141 21.88 -12.95 -0.72
CA THR A 141 20.83 -13.88 -1.19
C THR A 141 21.35 -14.96 -2.15
N LYS A 142 22.59 -14.80 -2.67
CA LYS A 142 23.23 -15.76 -3.57
C LYS A 142 24.11 -16.75 -2.82
N THR A 143 24.93 -16.23 -1.89
CA THR A 143 25.90 -17.04 -1.14
C THR A 143 25.37 -17.53 0.20
N LEU A 144 24.26 -16.94 0.68
CA LEU A 144 23.66 -17.14 2.00
C LEU A 144 24.59 -16.75 3.17
N SER A 145 25.72 -16.11 2.89
CA SER A 145 26.60 -15.57 3.93
C SER A 145 25.94 -14.37 4.61
N THR A 146 26.21 -14.18 5.90
CA THR A 146 25.67 -13.10 6.69
C THR A 146 26.77 -12.19 7.20
N GLU A 147 26.48 -10.89 7.25
CA GLU A 147 27.31 -9.87 7.89
C GLU A 147 26.45 -8.96 8.76
N VAL A 148 27.09 -8.23 9.65
CA VAL A 148 26.42 -7.22 10.49
C VAL A 148 26.86 -5.83 10.03
N CYS A 149 25.88 -4.98 9.68
CA CYS A 149 26.11 -3.59 9.29
C CYS A 149 25.62 -2.66 10.40
N GLU A 150 26.49 -1.78 10.89
CA GLU A 150 26.16 -0.77 11.89
C GLU A 150 25.69 0.53 11.21
N VAL A 151 24.54 1.08 11.65
CA VAL A 151 24.00 2.37 11.22
C VAL A 151 23.42 3.14 12.39
N GLU A 152 23.36 4.47 12.26
CA GLU A 152 22.83 5.37 13.31
C GLU A 152 21.32 5.61 13.17
N PHE A 153 20.79 5.40 11.97
CA PHE A 153 19.36 5.56 11.68
C PHE A 153 18.91 4.52 10.65
N VAL A 154 17.69 4.00 10.80
CA VAL A 154 17.11 3.03 9.87
C VAL A 154 15.85 3.59 9.23
N VAL A 155 15.72 3.44 7.91
CA VAL A 155 14.50 3.74 7.16
C VAL A 155 13.92 2.43 6.62
N LEU A 156 12.80 1.98 7.18
CA LEU A 156 12.10 0.77 6.76
C LEU A 156 11.22 1.06 5.55
N CYS A 157 11.65 0.60 4.38
CA CYS A 157 10.95 0.70 3.09
C CYS A 157 10.55 -0.68 2.56
N ILE A 158 10.20 -1.59 3.46
CA ILE A 158 10.02 -3.03 3.19
C ILE A 158 8.71 -3.40 2.49
N GLY A 159 7.83 -2.41 2.28
CA GLY A 159 6.51 -2.64 1.68
C GLY A 159 5.55 -3.44 2.58
N LYS A 160 4.27 -3.38 2.23
CA LYS A 160 3.17 -3.97 3.00
C LYS A 160 2.58 -5.20 2.31
N TYR A 161 2.66 -5.26 0.99
CA TYR A 161 2.01 -6.27 0.17
C TYR A 161 3.02 -7.24 -0.47
N SER A 162 4.02 -7.68 0.30
CA SER A 162 5.05 -8.62 -0.16
C SER A 162 5.65 -9.42 0.99
N GLY A 163 6.29 -10.52 0.66
CA GLY A 163 7.14 -11.32 1.55
C GLY A 163 6.40 -12.26 2.49
N LEU A 164 5.30 -11.88 3.12
CA LEU A 164 4.57 -12.73 4.07
C LEU A 164 3.10 -12.91 3.63
N PRO A 165 2.77 -14.01 2.93
CA PRO A 165 1.42 -14.26 2.43
C PRO A 165 0.44 -14.54 3.56
N LYS A 166 -0.82 -14.13 3.38
CA LYS A 166 -1.91 -14.45 4.29
C LYS A 166 -2.66 -15.68 3.78
N MET A 167 -2.23 -16.87 4.20
CA MET A 167 -2.97 -18.11 3.93
C MET A 167 -4.10 -18.28 4.94
N PRO A 168 -5.29 -18.74 4.51
CA PRO A 168 -6.33 -19.17 5.43
C PRO A 168 -5.88 -20.38 6.27
N GLU A 169 -6.36 -20.43 7.51
CA GLU A 169 -6.17 -21.57 8.41
C GLU A 169 -7.36 -22.51 8.26
N PHE A 170 -7.10 -23.81 8.28
CA PHE A 170 -8.12 -24.85 8.14
C PHE A 170 -8.05 -25.81 9.34
N PRO A 171 -9.21 -26.34 9.79
CA PRO A 171 -9.21 -27.47 10.72
C PRO A 171 -8.52 -28.69 10.10
N THR A 172 -7.94 -29.52 10.95
CA THR A 172 -7.30 -30.78 10.52
C THR A 172 -8.28 -31.64 9.73
N GLY A 173 -7.87 -32.10 8.55
CA GLY A 173 -8.69 -32.91 7.64
C GLY A 173 -9.65 -32.09 6.77
N GLU A 174 -9.61 -30.75 6.82
CA GLU A 174 -10.41 -29.85 5.99
C GLU A 174 -9.53 -28.89 5.16
N GLY A 175 -8.21 -29.01 5.26
CA GLY A 175 -7.23 -28.17 4.60
C GLY A 175 -6.65 -28.75 3.31
N PRO A 176 -5.63 -28.10 2.76
CA PRO A 176 -4.95 -28.53 1.53
C PRO A 176 -4.41 -29.96 1.56
N GLU A 177 -4.17 -30.53 2.73
CA GLU A 177 -3.61 -31.87 2.93
C GLU A 177 -4.51 -33.00 2.41
N VAL A 178 -5.83 -32.76 2.29
CA VAL A 178 -6.77 -33.75 1.74
C VAL A 178 -6.98 -33.63 0.23
N PHE A 179 -6.47 -32.55 -0.37
CA PHE A 179 -6.70 -32.21 -1.76
C PHE A 179 -5.64 -32.84 -2.68
N LYS A 180 -6.06 -33.40 -3.81
CA LYS A 180 -5.16 -34.03 -4.80
C LYS A 180 -4.48 -33.02 -5.76
N GLY A 181 -5.06 -31.84 -5.91
CA GLY A 181 -4.54 -30.80 -6.79
C GLY A 181 -3.44 -29.96 -6.15
N GLN A 182 -3.12 -28.85 -6.78
CA GLN A 182 -2.11 -27.91 -6.31
C GLN A 182 -2.76 -26.75 -5.57
N VAL A 183 -2.06 -26.24 -4.54
CA VAL A 183 -2.47 -25.06 -3.79
C VAL A 183 -1.28 -24.12 -3.69
N MET A 184 -1.51 -22.82 -3.96
CA MET A 184 -0.48 -21.79 -3.82
C MET A 184 -1.09 -20.45 -3.44
N HIS A 185 -0.24 -19.53 -3.00
CA HIS A 185 -0.62 -18.13 -2.83
C HIS A 185 -0.38 -17.34 -4.13
N SER A 186 -1.15 -16.27 -4.35
CA SER A 186 -0.97 -15.35 -5.48
C SER A 186 0.45 -14.77 -5.56
N MET A 187 1.16 -14.65 -4.44
CA MET A 187 2.55 -14.23 -4.40
C MET A 187 3.48 -15.21 -5.14
N GLU A 188 3.29 -16.51 -4.92
CA GLU A 188 4.07 -17.56 -5.60
C GLU A 188 3.78 -17.53 -7.10
N PHE A 189 2.49 -17.46 -7.47
CA PHE A 189 2.08 -17.36 -8.87
C PHE A 189 2.69 -16.12 -9.58
N SER A 190 2.63 -14.95 -8.93
CA SER A 190 3.16 -13.70 -9.49
C SER A 190 4.69 -13.62 -9.50
N SER A 191 5.38 -14.52 -8.82
CA SER A 191 6.86 -14.60 -8.80
C SER A 191 7.42 -15.58 -9.83
N MET A 192 6.55 -16.34 -10.52
CA MET A 192 6.95 -17.24 -11.61
C MET A 192 7.31 -16.44 -12.87
N ALA A 193 8.12 -17.04 -13.74
CA ALA A 193 8.27 -16.53 -15.09
C ALA A 193 6.93 -16.62 -15.84
N ASN A 194 6.68 -15.66 -16.74
CA ASN A 194 5.38 -15.57 -17.43
C ASN A 194 5.00 -16.86 -18.17
N GLU A 195 5.99 -17.49 -18.80
CA GLU A 195 5.80 -18.76 -19.52
C GLU A 195 5.46 -19.92 -18.56
N GLU A 196 6.09 -19.95 -17.39
CA GLU A 196 5.83 -20.95 -16.35
C GLU A 196 4.42 -20.78 -15.76
N ALA A 197 4.04 -19.55 -15.43
CA ALA A 197 2.71 -19.21 -14.94
C ALA A 197 1.63 -19.58 -15.98
N ALA A 198 1.84 -19.28 -17.25
CA ALA A 198 0.92 -19.61 -18.34
C ALA A 198 0.77 -21.13 -18.52
N GLU A 199 1.86 -21.90 -18.47
CA GLU A 199 1.81 -23.36 -18.61
C GLU A 199 1.16 -24.00 -17.36
N LEU A 200 1.38 -23.43 -16.16
CA LEU A 200 0.77 -23.92 -14.92
C LEU A 200 -0.77 -23.90 -14.98
N ILE A 201 -1.37 -22.82 -15.51
CA ILE A 201 -2.84 -22.67 -15.56
C ILE A 201 -3.47 -23.35 -16.77
N LYS A 202 -2.70 -23.64 -17.80
CA LYS A 202 -3.18 -24.18 -19.07
C LYS A 202 -3.88 -25.52 -18.91
N SER A 203 -5.07 -25.60 -19.50
CA SER A 203 -5.93 -26.80 -19.46
C SER A 203 -6.32 -27.30 -18.05
N LYS A 204 -6.18 -26.47 -17.01
CA LYS A 204 -6.61 -26.77 -15.64
C LYS A 204 -7.90 -26.06 -15.28
N ARG A 205 -8.70 -26.68 -14.42
CA ARG A 205 -9.77 -26.02 -13.68
C ARG A 205 -9.13 -25.24 -12.55
N VAL A 206 -9.10 -23.93 -12.66
CA VAL A 206 -8.46 -23.06 -11.66
C VAL A 206 -9.52 -22.40 -10.79
N THR A 207 -9.34 -22.46 -9.48
CA THR A 207 -10.14 -21.70 -8.52
C THR A 207 -9.28 -20.63 -7.88
N VAL A 208 -9.69 -19.36 -7.99
CA VAL A 208 -9.05 -18.22 -7.35
C VAL A 208 -9.89 -17.80 -6.14
N VAL A 209 -9.29 -17.82 -4.96
CA VAL A 209 -9.95 -17.41 -3.71
C VAL A 209 -9.50 -16.02 -3.33
N GLY A 210 -10.38 -15.04 -3.45
CA GLY A 210 -10.10 -13.64 -3.16
C GLY A 210 -11.05 -12.69 -3.87
N SER A 211 -11.03 -11.42 -3.48
CA SER A 211 -11.97 -10.39 -3.96
C SER A 211 -11.32 -9.04 -4.28
N MET A 212 -9.99 -8.96 -4.33
CA MET A 212 -9.23 -7.74 -4.64
C MET A 212 -8.44 -7.91 -5.95
N LYS A 213 -7.69 -6.89 -6.34
CA LYS A 213 -7.03 -6.76 -7.64
C LYS A 213 -6.32 -8.02 -8.11
N SER A 214 -5.46 -8.64 -7.28
CA SER A 214 -4.75 -9.88 -7.66
C SER A 214 -5.68 -11.02 -8.04
N ALA A 215 -6.83 -11.16 -7.34
CA ALA A 215 -7.80 -12.21 -7.67
C ALA A 215 -8.42 -11.99 -9.05
N TYR A 216 -8.75 -10.74 -9.37
CA TYR A 216 -9.34 -10.37 -10.67
C TYR A 216 -8.35 -10.53 -11.81
N ASP A 217 -7.08 -10.10 -11.62
CA ASP A 217 -6.04 -10.23 -12.65
C ASP A 217 -5.77 -11.72 -12.96
N ILE A 218 -5.54 -12.53 -11.94
CA ILE A 218 -5.28 -13.97 -12.11
C ILE A 218 -6.48 -14.67 -12.74
N ALA A 219 -7.71 -14.35 -12.33
CA ALA A 219 -8.90 -14.95 -12.93
C ALA A 219 -9.06 -14.57 -14.42
N ALA A 220 -8.73 -13.32 -14.76
CA ALA A 220 -8.75 -12.86 -16.15
C ALA A 220 -7.68 -13.54 -17.01
N GLU A 221 -6.49 -13.80 -16.48
CA GLU A 221 -5.43 -14.58 -17.13
C GLU A 221 -5.86 -16.04 -17.35
N CYS A 222 -6.35 -16.70 -16.31
CA CYS A 222 -6.88 -18.08 -16.41
C CYS A 222 -7.99 -18.18 -17.46
N ALA A 223 -8.91 -17.22 -17.48
CA ALA A 223 -9.99 -17.19 -18.46
C ALA A 223 -9.49 -16.95 -19.88
N SER A 224 -8.42 -16.17 -20.06
CA SER A 224 -7.80 -15.94 -21.37
C SER A 224 -7.08 -17.19 -21.88
N ALA A 225 -6.42 -17.94 -20.97
CA ALA A 225 -5.70 -19.17 -21.33
C ALA A 225 -6.66 -20.34 -21.64
N ASN A 226 -7.75 -20.50 -20.91
CA ASN A 226 -8.58 -21.72 -20.95
C ASN A 226 -9.97 -21.54 -21.56
N GLY A 227 -10.45 -20.29 -21.62
CA GLY A 227 -11.78 -19.97 -22.14
C GLY A 227 -12.90 -20.71 -21.41
N ARG A 228 -13.98 -21.04 -22.16
CA ARG A 228 -15.18 -21.74 -21.61
C ARG A 228 -14.97 -23.24 -21.37
N LYS A 229 -13.93 -23.83 -21.94
CA LYS A 229 -13.69 -25.29 -21.79
C LYS A 229 -13.26 -25.65 -20.38
N LYS A 230 -12.49 -24.78 -19.74
CA LYS A 230 -12.02 -24.89 -18.36
C LYS A 230 -12.16 -23.50 -17.70
N PRO A 231 -13.39 -23.11 -17.34
CA PRO A 231 -13.63 -21.78 -16.77
C PRO A 231 -12.88 -21.60 -15.45
N CYS A 232 -12.38 -20.40 -15.22
CA CYS A 232 -11.84 -20.03 -13.92
C CYS A 232 -12.99 -19.73 -12.96
N THR A 233 -12.97 -20.34 -11.77
CA THR A 233 -13.93 -20.02 -10.72
C THR A 233 -13.31 -19.05 -9.73
N MET A 234 -13.93 -17.89 -9.53
CA MET A 234 -13.58 -16.97 -8.43
C MET A 234 -14.50 -17.23 -7.24
N VAL A 235 -13.90 -17.51 -6.08
CA VAL A 235 -14.62 -17.62 -4.82
C VAL A 235 -14.29 -16.40 -3.96
N GLN A 236 -15.32 -15.63 -3.62
CA GLN A 236 -15.17 -14.39 -2.86
C GLN A 236 -16.17 -14.30 -1.71
N ARG A 237 -15.76 -13.67 -0.62
CA ARG A 237 -16.59 -13.41 0.55
C ARG A 237 -17.40 -12.12 0.42
N THR A 238 -16.75 -11.07 -0.03
CA THR A 238 -17.29 -9.71 -0.09
C THR A 238 -17.13 -9.15 -1.50
N ALA A 239 -18.16 -8.52 -2.04
CA ALA A 239 -18.03 -7.73 -3.25
C ALA A 239 -17.43 -6.37 -2.92
N HIS A 240 -16.64 -5.82 -3.84
CA HIS A 240 -15.98 -4.53 -3.73
C HIS A 240 -16.36 -3.62 -4.90
N TRP A 241 -16.27 -2.30 -4.68
CA TRP A 241 -16.42 -1.32 -5.74
C TRP A 241 -15.15 -1.29 -6.58
N PHE A 242 -15.28 -1.59 -7.87
CA PHE A 242 -14.24 -1.44 -8.88
C PHE A 242 -14.56 -0.27 -9.79
N LEU A 243 -13.54 0.31 -10.38
CA LEU A 243 -13.67 1.40 -11.34
C LEU A 243 -13.38 0.88 -12.76
N PRO A 244 -14.24 1.12 -13.74
CA PRO A 244 -13.91 0.85 -15.14
C PRO A 244 -12.93 1.91 -15.70
N ASP A 245 -13.03 3.13 -15.22
CA ASP A 245 -12.13 4.26 -15.40
C ASP A 245 -12.43 5.35 -14.35
N PHE A 246 -11.72 6.49 -14.40
CA PHE A 246 -11.92 7.59 -13.47
C PHE A 246 -13.04 8.57 -13.86
N ASN A 247 -13.86 8.28 -14.87
CA ASN A 247 -14.95 9.14 -15.30
C ASN A 247 -16.30 8.65 -14.76
N ILE A 248 -16.93 9.48 -13.98
CA ILE A 248 -18.25 9.26 -13.36
C ILE A 248 -19.22 10.24 -14.01
N TRP A 249 -20.12 9.76 -14.87
CA TRP A 249 -21.05 10.59 -15.64
C TRP A 249 -20.36 11.74 -16.38
N GLY A 250 -19.15 11.51 -16.92
CA GLY A 250 -18.35 12.52 -17.60
C GLY A 250 -17.52 13.44 -16.69
N ILE A 251 -17.62 13.31 -15.38
CA ILE A 251 -16.83 14.07 -14.40
C ILE A 251 -15.68 13.18 -13.92
N ASN A 252 -14.45 13.67 -14.01
CA ASN A 252 -13.32 12.92 -13.44
C ASN A 252 -13.46 12.82 -11.92
N LEU A 253 -13.26 11.61 -11.37
CA LEU A 253 -13.41 11.29 -9.95
C LEU A 253 -12.57 12.21 -9.05
N ALA A 254 -11.46 12.75 -9.56
CA ALA A 254 -10.62 13.68 -8.84
C ALA A 254 -11.36 14.97 -8.44
N PHE A 255 -12.30 15.43 -9.25
CA PHE A 255 -13.15 16.60 -8.92
C PHE A 255 -14.19 16.28 -7.84
N LEU A 256 -14.49 15.03 -7.59
CA LEU A 256 -15.46 14.60 -6.56
C LEU A 256 -14.79 14.30 -5.22
N TYR A 257 -13.49 13.89 -5.22
CA TYR A 257 -12.84 13.37 -4.01
C TYR A 257 -11.46 13.95 -3.69
N PHE A 258 -10.77 14.66 -4.62
CA PHE A 258 -9.36 15.06 -4.44
C PHE A 258 -9.16 16.57 -4.43
N ASN A 259 -10.11 17.31 -3.89
CA ASN A 259 -10.03 18.74 -3.69
C ASN A 259 -10.41 19.11 -2.24
N ARG A 260 -10.12 20.34 -1.84
CA ARG A 260 -10.39 20.78 -0.47
C ARG A 260 -11.88 20.85 -0.15
N PHE A 261 -12.73 21.12 -1.14
CA PHE A 261 -14.16 21.13 -0.94
C PHE A 261 -14.67 19.74 -0.55
N SER A 262 -14.22 18.69 -1.22
CA SER A 262 -14.61 17.31 -0.86
C SER A 262 -14.17 16.94 0.56
N GLU A 263 -13.00 17.42 1.00
CA GLU A 263 -12.53 17.20 2.37
C GLU A 263 -13.27 18.06 3.42
N LEU A 264 -13.93 19.17 3.04
CA LEU A 264 -14.82 19.88 3.96
C LEU A 264 -16.06 19.07 4.34
N LEU A 265 -16.45 18.11 3.51
CA LEU A 265 -17.64 17.27 3.71
C LEU A 265 -17.40 16.10 4.68
N ILE A 266 -16.19 15.93 5.17
CA ILE A 266 -15.78 14.82 6.05
C ILE A 266 -15.11 15.33 7.33
N HIS A 267 -15.25 14.55 8.41
CA HIS A 267 -14.54 14.81 9.66
C HIS A 267 -13.06 14.49 9.53
N LYS A 268 -12.22 15.43 9.97
CA LYS A 268 -10.76 15.33 9.86
C LYS A 268 -10.12 15.05 11.22
N PRO A 269 -8.99 14.32 11.24
CA PRO A 269 -8.24 14.13 12.47
C PRO A 269 -7.83 15.46 13.09
N GLY A 270 -8.19 15.68 14.36
CA GLY A 270 -7.80 16.89 15.09
C GLY A 270 -8.44 18.19 14.58
N GLU A 271 -9.57 18.12 13.89
CA GLU A 271 -10.28 19.30 13.38
C GLU A 271 -10.84 20.21 14.49
N SER A 272 -11.00 21.49 14.17
CA SER A 272 -11.70 22.43 15.05
C SER A 272 -13.21 22.19 15.05
N PHE A 273 -13.90 22.69 16.07
CA PHE A 273 -15.37 22.63 16.16
C PHE A 273 -16.08 23.17 14.91
N PHE A 274 -15.56 24.23 14.32
CA PHE A 274 -16.11 24.81 13.10
C PHE A 274 -16.09 23.83 11.92
N PHE A 275 -14.95 23.17 11.67
CA PHE A 275 -14.86 22.17 10.59
C PHE A 275 -15.72 20.94 10.88
N SER A 276 -15.83 20.52 12.12
CA SER A 276 -16.71 19.43 12.53
C SER A 276 -18.19 19.77 12.27
N LEU A 277 -18.61 21.00 12.59
CA LEU A 277 -19.97 21.47 12.30
C LEU A 277 -20.24 21.49 10.79
N VAL A 278 -19.32 22.01 9.98
CA VAL A 278 -19.42 22.02 8.51
C VAL A 278 -19.55 20.61 7.96
N ALA A 279 -18.68 19.67 8.37
CA ALA A 279 -18.73 18.28 7.92
C ALA A 279 -20.07 17.59 8.28
N THR A 280 -20.59 17.89 9.47
CA THR A 280 -21.90 17.37 9.91
C THR A 280 -23.04 17.92 9.06
N LEU A 281 -23.12 19.24 8.87
CA LEU A 281 -24.16 19.89 8.09
C LEU A 281 -24.18 19.46 6.62
N PHE A 282 -23.01 19.23 6.03
CA PHE A 282 -22.87 18.81 4.64
C PHE A 282 -22.80 17.27 4.46
N SER A 283 -23.00 16.49 5.51
CA SER A 283 -23.05 15.03 5.42
C SER A 283 -24.08 14.49 4.40
N PRO A 284 -25.27 15.12 4.18
CA PRO A 284 -26.19 14.69 3.12
C PRO A 284 -25.60 14.85 1.71
N LEU A 285 -24.83 15.93 1.46
CA LEU A 285 -24.16 16.13 0.17
C LEU A 285 -23.08 15.07 -0.08
N ARG A 286 -22.30 14.76 0.95
CA ARG A 286 -21.32 13.67 0.89
C ARG A 286 -21.99 12.34 0.55
N TRP A 287 -23.11 12.03 1.19
CA TRP A 287 -23.89 10.83 0.89
C TRP A 287 -24.38 10.84 -0.57
N ALA A 288 -24.91 11.98 -1.04
CA ALA A 288 -25.39 12.13 -2.42
C ALA A 288 -24.25 11.91 -3.44
N ILE A 289 -23.05 12.44 -3.19
CA ILE A 289 -21.87 12.20 -4.05
C ILE A 289 -21.53 10.71 -4.08
N SER A 290 -21.52 10.02 -2.94
CA SER A 290 -21.28 8.57 -2.92
C SER A 290 -22.31 7.81 -3.73
N LYS A 291 -23.60 8.15 -3.59
CA LYS A 291 -24.69 7.53 -4.37
C LYS A 291 -24.59 7.84 -5.87
N PHE A 292 -24.19 9.03 -6.23
CA PHE A 292 -23.96 9.42 -7.63
C PHE A 292 -22.87 8.52 -8.29
N VAL A 293 -21.78 8.24 -7.58
CA VAL A 293 -20.75 7.30 -8.04
C VAL A 293 -21.30 5.88 -8.12
N GLU A 294 -21.94 5.39 -7.07
CA GLU A 294 -22.51 4.03 -7.00
C GLU A 294 -23.50 3.76 -8.14
N LEU A 295 -24.39 4.74 -8.45
CA LEU A 295 -25.33 4.64 -9.56
C LEU A 295 -24.62 4.56 -10.92
N ASN A 296 -23.58 5.37 -11.14
CA ASN A 296 -22.79 5.29 -12.37
C ASN A 296 -22.15 3.91 -12.54
N LEU A 297 -21.53 3.38 -11.48
CA LEU A 297 -20.88 2.08 -11.52
C LEU A 297 -21.87 0.94 -11.81
N ARG A 298 -23.04 0.97 -11.18
CA ARG A 298 -24.12 -0.02 -11.43
C ARG A 298 -24.69 0.11 -12.84
N TRP A 299 -24.79 1.32 -13.39
CA TRP A 299 -25.24 1.53 -14.75
C TRP A 299 -24.24 1.04 -15.80
N ARG A 300 -22.94 1.24 -15.54
CA ARG A 300 -21.87 0.88 -16.48
C ARG A 300 -21.46 -0.59 -16.41
N MET A 301 -21.66 -1.24 -15.28
CA MET A 301 -21.23 -2.61 -15.04
C MET A 301 -22.43 -3.48 -14.62
N PRO A 302 -22.50 -4.74 -15.07
CA PRO A 302 -23.62 -5.64 -14.79
C PRO A 302 -23.59 -6.22 -13.36
N LEU A 303 -23.36 -5.34 -12.35
CA LEU A 303 -23.17 -5.74 -10.96
C LEU A 303 -24.40 -6.46 -10.39
N ASP A 304 -25.59 -5.95 -10.70
CA ASP A 304 -26.85 -6.53 -10.23
C ASP A 304 -27.06 -7.94 -10.82
N LYS A 305 -26.74 -8.12 -12.11
CA LYS A 305 -26.90 -9.41 -12.81
C LYS A 305 -26.07 -10.53 -12.19
N PHE A 306 -24.87 -10.20 -11.68
CA PHE A 306 -23.95 -11.19 -11.11
C PHE A 306 -23.91 -11.15 -9.58
N GLY A 307 -24.83 -10.44 -8.92
CA GLY A 307 -24.85 -10.31 -7.47
C GLY A 307 -23.60 -9.65 -6.89
N MET A 308 -22.96 -8.75 -7.67
CA MET A 308 -21.66 -8.11 -7.35
C MET A 308 -21.82 -6.71 -6.78
N VAL A 309 -23.03 -6.28 -6.46
CA VAL A 309 -23.26 -5.00 -5.77
C VAL A 309 -22.75 -5.12 -4.35
N PRO A 310 -21.79 -4.26 -3.93
CA PRO A 310 -21.34 -4.23 -2.53
C PRO A 310 -22.47 -3.81 -1.59
N ASN A 311 -22.49 -4.35 -0.38
CA ASN A 311 -23.45 -4.02 0.66
C ASN A 311 -23.05 -2.78 1.49
N HIS A 312 -22.00 -2.09 1.10
CA HIS A 312 -21.48 -0.88 1.74
C HIS A 312 -21.29 0.24 0.71
N SER A 313 -21.18 1.47 1.20
CA SER A 313 -21.07 2.65 0.34
C SER A 313 -19.71 2.74 -0.36
N PHE A 314 -19.68 3.41 -1.52
CA PHE A 314 -18.43 3.75 -2.20
C PHE A 314 -17.48 4.57 -1.29
N LEU A 315 -18.03 5.51 -0.50
CA LEU A 315 -17.24 6.30 0.45
C LEU A 315 -16.52 5.42 1.47
N LYS A 316 -17.16 4.38 2.00
CA LYS A 316 -16.52 3.44 2.95
C LYS A 316 -15.36 2.69 2.30
N GLU A 317 -15.56 2.24 1.07
CA GLU A 317 -14.53 1.58 0.26
C GLU A 317 -13.34 2.50 0.02
N PHE A 318 -13.62 3.72 -0.42
CA PHE A 318 -12.64 4.78 -0.66
C PHE A 318 -11.83 5.11 0.60
N SER A 319 -12.53 5.30 1.72
CA SER A 319 -11.92 5.70 3.01
C SER A 319 -11.09 4.60 3.67
N SER A 320 -11.27 3.35 3.28
CA SER A 320 -10.53 2.20 3.80
C SER A 320 -9.42 1.71 2.85
N CYS A 321 -9.13 2.44 1.77
CA CYS A 321 -8.23 2.01 0.71
C CYS A 321 -8.55 0.60 0.18
N GLN A 322 -9.83 0.29 0.07
CA GLN A 322 -10.31 -1.02 -0.40
C GLN A 322 -10.95 -0.98 -1.77
N ILE A 323 -10.92 0.16 -2.46
CA ILE A 323 -11.35 0.19 -3.86
C ILE A 323 -10.59 -0.91 -4.58
N GLY A 324 -11.35 -1.80 -5.22
CA GLY A 324 -10.79 -2.97 -5.91
C GLY A 324 -9.81 -2.61 -7.04
N GLY A 325 -9.71 -1.32 -7.35
CA GLY A 325 -8.87 -0.76 -8.40
C GLY A 325 -9.56 -0.79 -9.75
N MET A 326 -8.75 -0.77 -10.81
CA MET A 326 -9.23 -0.89 -12.18
C MET A 326 -9.50 -2.35 -12.51
N LEU A 327 -10.66 -2.62 -13.10
CA LEU A 327 -10.98 -3.95 -13.60
C LEU A 327 -10.01 -4.36 -14.73
N PRO A 328 -9.64 -5.65 -14.83
CA PRO A 328 -9.02 -6.19 -16.03
C PRO A 328 -9.90 -5.96 -17.26
N GLU A 329 -9.26 -5.78 -18.41
CA GLU A 329 -9.99 -5.56 -19.68
C GLU A 329 -11.00 -6.69 -19.97
N ASN A 330 -12.22 -6.28 -20.34
CA ASN A 330 -13.30 -7.20 -20.69
C ASN A 330 -13.64 -8.24 -19.61
N PHE A 331 -13.44 -7.89 -18.32
CA PHE A 331 -13.68 -8.82 -17.22
C PHE A 331 -15.13 -9.35 -17.21
N TYR A 332 -16.11 -8.46 -17.23
CA TYR A 332 -17.52 -8.87 -17.24
C TYR A 332 -17.95 -9.56 -18.51
N ASP A 333 -17.33 -9.27 -19.66
CA ASP A 333 -17.55 -10.03 -20.90
C ASP A 333 -17.08 -11.49 -20.74
N LYS A 334 -15.97 -11.72 -20.05
CA LYS A 334 -15.49 -13.08 -19.71
C LYS A 334 -16.45 -13.81 -18.76
N VAL A 335 -17.05 -13.07 -17.82
CA VAL A 335 -18.10 -13.61 -16.94
C VAL A 335 -19.36 -13.96 -17.74
N GLU A 336 -19.84 -13.06 -18.59
CA GLU A 336 -21.01 -13.30 -19.45
C GLU A 336 -20.82 -14.47 -20.42
N LYS A 337 -19.62 -14.59 -21.00
CA LYS A 337 -19.25 -15.71 -21.87
C LYS A 337 -19.04 -17.02 -21.09
N GLY A 338 -19.05 -17.02 -19.76
CA GLY A 338 -18.88 -18.18 -18.92
C GLY A 338 -17.43 -18.73 -18.88
N SER A 339 -16.44 -17.90 -19.18
CA SER A 339 -15.02 -18.22 -18.96
C SER A 339 -14.53 -17.86 -17.57
N ILE A 340 -15.28 -17.01 -16.86
CA ILE A 340 -15.15 -16.78 -15.41
C ILE A 340 -16.49 -17.09 -14.76
N ILE A 341 -16.46 -17.84 -13.67
CA ILE A 341 -17.62 -18.14 -12.82
C ILE A 341 -17.37 -17.48 -11.47
N ILE A 342 -18.29 -16.60 -11.02
CA ILE A 342 -18.20 -15.96 -9.71
C ILE A 342 -19.09 -16.72 -8.73
N LYS A 343 -18.51 -17.14 -7.61
CA LYS A 343 -19.21 -17.77 -6.50
C LYS A 343 -18.95 -17.01 -5.20
N ARG A 344 -19.94 -16.99 -4.33
CA ARG A 344 -19.82 -16.39 -2.98
C ARG A 344 -19.74 -17.50 -1.93
N SER A 345 -18.82 -17.35 -0.99
CA SER A 345 -18.73 -18.15 0.22
C SER A 345 -18.47 -17.20 1.39
N GLN A 346 -19.44 -17.09 2.31
CA GLN A 346 -19.37 -16.14 3.43
C GLN A 346 -18.79 -16.78 4.68
N ASP A 347 -19.15 -18.03 4.95
CA ASP A 347 -18.89 -18.69 6.22
C ASP A 347 -17.65 -19.57 6.18
N PHE A 348 -17.54 -20.47 5.19
CA PHE A 348 -16.41 -21.38 5.13
C PHE A 348 -16.04 -21.82 3.70
N ILE A 349 -14.78 -22.19 3.57
CA ILE A 349 -14.22 -22.95 2.45
C ILE A 349 -13.51 -24.14 3.08
N LYS A 350 -13.76 -25.35 2.60
CA LYS A 350 -13.08 -26.59 3.02
C LYS A 350 -12.54 -27.31 1.80
N PHE A 351 -11.44 -28.00 1.98
CA PHE A 351 -10.93 -28.88 0.93
C PHE A 351 -11.60 -30.25 1.00
N CYS A 352 -11.73 -30.86 -0.16
CA CYS A 352 -11.98 -32.28 -0.33
C CYS A 352 -11.03 -32.84 -1.40
N LYS A 353 -11.07 -34.13 -1.61
CA LYS A 353 -10.15 -34.81 -2.52
C LYS A 353 -10.17 -34.26 -3.96
N GLU A 354 -11.32 -33.80 -4.45
CA GLU A 354 -11.56 -33.37 -5.81
C GLU A 354 -11.56 -31.82 -5.95
N GLY A 355 -11.55 -31.08 -4.85
CA GLY A 355 -11.63 -29.61 -4.91
C GLY A 355 -12.05 -28.94 -3.60
N LEU A 356 -12.99 -28.00 -3.70
CA LEU A 356 -13.45 -27.16 -2.59
C LEU A 356 -14.94 -27.39 -2.30
N ILE A 357 -15.27 -27.49 -1.03
CA ILE A 357 -16.64 -27.37 -0.52
C ILE A 357 -16.82 -25.93 -0.09
N ILE A 358 -17.81 -25.25 -0.64
CA ILE A 358 -18.15 -23.86 -0.33
C ILE A 358 -19.59 -23.79 0.16
N ASP A 359 -19.87 -22.86 1.07
CA ASP A 359 -21.21 -22.65 1.60
C ASP A 359 -22.22 -22.32 0.48
N GLY A 360 -23.43 -22.84 0.61
CA GLY A 360 -24.51 -22.66 -0.38
C GLY A 360 -24.46 -23.58 -1.60
N GLU A 361 -23.42 -24.39 -1.77
CA GLU A 361 -23.30 -25.35 -2.87
C GLU A 361 -23.58 -26.77 -2.40
N SER A 362 -24.39 -27.52 -3.18
CA SER A 362 -24.75 -28.91 -2.85
C SER A 362 -23.69 -29.94 -3.24
N LYS A 363 -22.75 -29.57 -4.09
CA LYS A 363 -21.67 -30.43 -4.58
C LYS A 363 -20.33 -29.72 -4.47
N PRO A 364 -19.23 -30.46 -4.27
CA PRO A 364 -17.90 -29.90 -4.31
C PRO A 364 -17.62 -29.17 -5.64
N LEU A 365 -16.93 -28.04 -5.56
CA LEU A 365 -16.37 -27.35 -6.70
C LEU A 365 -15.12 -28.11 -7.15
N GLU A 366 -15.22 -28.87 -8.22
CA GLU A 366 -14.08 -29.60 -8.79
C GLU A 366 -13.04 -28.62 -9.31
N THR A 367 -11.80 -28.75 -8.87
CA THR A 367 -10.68 -27.91 -9.27
C THR A 367 -9.38 -28.69 -9.32
N ASP A 368 -8.43 -28.25 -10.14
CA ASP A 368 -7.11 -28.87 -10.28
C ASP A 368 -6.02 -28.00 -9.61
N LEU A 369 -6.29 -26.69 -9.51
CA LEU A 369 -5.38 -25.69 -8.91
C LEU A 369 -6.19 -24.67 -8.12
N VAL A 370 -5.79 -24.42 -6.88
CA VAL A 370 -6.35 -23.35 -6.02
C VAL A 370 -5.29 -22.28 -5.81
N ILE A 371 -5.62 -21.03 -6.15
CA ILE A 371 -4.75 -19.86 -5.93
C ILE A 371 -5.41 -18.95 -4.91
N PHE A 372 -4.78 -18.82 -3.73
CA PHE A 372 -5.22 -17.91 -2.69
C PHE A 372 -4.71 -16.50 -2.95
N ALA A 373 -5.59 -15.59 -3.38
CA ALA A 373 -5.34 -14.16 -3.52
C ALA A 373 -5.89 -13.41 -2.28
N THR A 374 -5.48 -13.88 -1.09
CA THR A 374 -6.03 -13.49 0.21
C THR A 374 -5.23 -12.40 0.92
N GLY A 375 -4.24 -11.82 0.22
CA GLY A 375 -3.44 -10.69 0.69
C GLY A 375 -2.23 -11.09 1.53
N PHE A 376 -1.72 -10.13 2.33
CA PHE A 376 -0.43 -10.24 3.01
C PHE A 376 -0.55 -9.85 4.48
N LYS A 377 0.38 -10.34 5.31
CA LYS A 377 0.53 -10.00 6.74
C LYS A 377 1.61 -8.91 6.90
N GLY A 378 1.38 -7.73 6.30
CA GLY A 378 2.37 -6.64 6.25
C GLY A 378 2.74 -6.07 7.62
N ASP A 379 1.82 -6.05 8.57
CA ASP A 379 2.04 -5.68 9.97
C ASP A 379 2.97 -6.67 10.68
N GLN A 380 2.79 -7.97 10.45
CA GLN A 380 3.67 -9.00 11.01
C GLN A 380 5.08 -8.93 10.38
N LYS A 381 5.16 -8.68 9.07
CA LYS A 381 6.45 -8.45 8.41
C LYS A 381 7.21 -7.30 9.04
N LEU A 382 6.52 -6.19 9.31
CA LEU A 382 7.11 -5.03 9.98
C LEU A 382 7.50 -5.33 11.42
N ARG A 383 6.69 -6.11 12.15
CA ARG A 383 7.00 -6.53 13.51
C ARG A 383 8.24 -7.41 13.59
N TYR A 384 8.32 -8.41 12.74
CA TYR A 384 9.38 -9.42 12.80
C TYR A 384 10.74 -8.96 12.28
N ILE A 385 10.83 -7.77 11.68
CA ILE A 385 12.14 -7.19 11.33
C ILE A 385 12.92 -6.79 12.59
N PHE A 386 12.23 -6.43 13.69
CA PHE A 386 12.86 -6.11 14.95
C PHE A 386 13.25 -7.39 15.71
N LYS A 387 14.51 -7.52 16.07
CA LYS A 387 14.98 -8.64 16.90
C LYS A 387 14.41 -8.55 18.32
N SER A 388 14.26 -7.35 18.84
CA SER A 388 13.75 -7.10 20.17
C SER A 388 12.26 -7.43 20.31
N PRO A 389 11.84 -8.29 21.27
CA PRO A 389 10.44 -8.52 21.60
C PRO A 389 9.70 -7.27 22.07
N ILE A 390 10.39 -6.33 22.72
CA ILE A 390 9.79 -5.08 23.19
C ILE A 390 9.36 -4.24 21.99
N PHE A 391 10.24 -4.01 21.02
CA PHE A 391 9.90 -3.29 19.79
C PHE A 391 8.87 -4.03 18.94
N GLN A 392 8.91 -5.36 18.90
CA GLN A 392 7.87 -6.15 18.26
C GLN A 392 6.49 -5.88 18.85
N ASN A 393 6.39 -5.77 20.17
CA ASN A 393 5.12 -5.52 20.90
C ASN A 393 4.61 -4.09 20.69
N LEU A 394 5.47 -3.14 20.35
CA LEU A 394 5.09 -1.77 20.01
C LEU A 394 4.47 -1.65 18.60
N ILE A 395 4.54 -2.71 17.78
CA ILE A 395 3.97 -2.75 16.43
C ILE A 395 2.71 -3.64 16.43
N PRO A 396 1.55 -3.14 16.85
CA PRO A 396 0.28 -3.83 16.70
C PRO A 396 -0.16 -3.82 15.22
N SER A 397 -1.26 -4.49 14.92
CA SER A 397 -1.80 -4.53 13.55
C SER A 397 -2.11 -3.14 12.95
N THR A 398 -2.34 -2.13 13.78
CA THR A 398 -2.66 -0.75 13.35
C THR A 398 -1.46 0.17 13.19
N VAL A 399 -0.29 -0.24 13.61
CA VAL A 399 0.99 0.49 13.51
C VAL A 399 0.84 2.01 13.76
N PRO A 400 0.79 2.47 15.04
CA PRO A 400 0.53 3.87 15.38
C PRO A 400 1.77 4.74 15.12
N LEU A 401 1.80 5.42 13.99
CA LEU A 401 2.90 6.28 13.58
C LEU A 401 2.52 7.76 13.63
N TYR A 402 3.35 8.57 14.28
CA TYR A 402 3.31 10.02 14.17
C TYR A 402 3.63 10.42 12.72
N ARG A 403 2.81 11.29 12.13
CA ARG A 403 2.88 11.65 10.70
C ARG A 403 2.90 10.46 9.75
N GLN A 404 2.48 9.27 10.19
CA GLN A 404 2.60 8.02 9.41
C GLN A 404 4.05 7.70 8.99
N ILE A 405 5.02 8.15 9.80
CA ILE A 405 6.46 8.04 9.53
C ILE A 405 7.22 7.48 10.74
N ILE A 406 7.01 8.01 11.93
CA ILE A 406 7.83 7.72 13.12
C ILE A 406 6.99 7.08 14.21
N HIS A 407 7.50 5.99 14.81
CA HIS A 407 6.94 5.43 16.03
C HIS A 407 7.47 6.19 17.26
N ALA A 408 6.57 6.65 18.14
CA ALA A 408 6.93 7.52 19.26
C ALA A 408 7.90 6.89 20.29
N ARG A 409 7.98 5.55 20.33
CA ARG A 409 8.78 4.79 21.31
C ARG A 409 9.92 3.96 20.68
N ILE A 410 10.14 4.03 19.37
CA ILE A 410 11.25 3.32 18.71
C ILE A 410 12.26 4.36 18.26
N PRO A 411 13.51 4.36 18.78
CA PRO A 411 14.49 5.37 18.45
C PRO A 411 15.06 5.20 17.05
N GLN A 412 15.41 6.30 16.40
CA GLN A 412 16.21 6.33 15.18
C GLN A 412 15.69 5.41 14.06
N VAL A 413 14.35 5.26 13.97
CA VAL A 413 13.66 4.48 12.94
C VAL A 413 12.55 5.30 12.31
N ALA A 414 12.49 5.29 10.98
CA ALA A 414 11.35 5.75 10.20
C ALA A 414 10.77 4.60 9.35
N ILE A 415 9.47 4.62 9.15
CA ILE A 415 8.72 3.61 8.38
C ILE A 415 8.02 4.32 7.23
N ILE A 416 8.44 4.05 5.99
CA ILE A 416 7.88 4.66 4.78
C ILE A 416 7.21 3.59 3.93
N GLY A 417 5.98 3.87 3.48
CA GLY A 417 5.24 2.97 2.60
C GLY A 417 4.28 2.04 3.33
N PHE A 418 4.02 2.26 4.63
CA PHE A 418 3.02 1.49 5.37
C PHE A 418 1.62 2.09 5.25
N ALA A 419 1.45 3.39 5.51
CA ALA A 419 0.16 4.05 5.36
C ALA A 419 -0.14 4.41 3.90
N GLU A 420 -1.33 4.05 3.46
CA GLU A 420 -1.81 4.23 2.10
C GLU A 420 -2.50 5.58 1.91
N GLY A 421 -2.34 6.16 0.73
CA GLY A 421 -3.00 7.38 0.29
C GLY A 421 -3.60 7.21 -1.09
N MET A 422 -4.18 8.27 -1.63
CA MET A 422 -4.76 8.27 -2.97
C MET A 422 -3.71 8.04 -4.06
N SER A 423 -2.60 8.75 -3.99
CA SER A 423 -1.41 8.48 -4.77
C SER A 423 -0.30 8.08 -3.80
N ASN A 424 -0.02 6.78 -3.75
CA ASN A 424 1.03 6.29 -2.87
C ASN A 424 2.39 6.92 -3.22
N LEU A 425 2.67 7.15 -4.50
CA LEU A 425 3.91 7.79 -4.93
C LEU A 425 4.09 9.17 -4.31
N LEU A 426 3.10 10.05 -4.45
CA LEU A 426 3.12 11.39 -3.87
C LEU A 426 3.19 11.34 -2.34
N SER A 427 2.41 10.46 -1.72
CA SER A 427 2.41 10.32 -0.26
C SER A 427 3.77 9.87 0.27
N PHE A 428 4.44 8.96 -0.42
CA PHE A 428 5.80 8.50 -0.04
C PHE A 428 6.83 9.60 -0.28
N GLU A 429 6.70 10.33 -1.38
CA GLU A 429 7.58 11.45 -1.69
C GLU A 429 7.54 12.52 -0.61
N LEU A 430 6.35 12.96 -0.20
CA LEU A 430 6.19 13.97 0.85
C LEU A 430 6.74 13.49 2.20
N ARG A 431 6.53 12.22 2.55
CA ARG A 431 7.10 11.62 3.76
C ARG A 431 8.62 11.57 3.71
N CYS A 432 9.21 11.26 2.55
CA CYS A 432 10.66 11.24 2.39
C CYS A 432 11.26 12.65 2.45
N LYS A 433 10.61 13.67 1.87
CA LYS A 433 10.99 15.08 2.01
C LYS A 433 10.94 15.53 3.48
N TRP A 434 9.87 15.19 4.19
CA TRP A 434 9.73 15.46 5.62
C TRP A 434 10.82 14.76 6.43
N LEU A 435 11.06 13.47 6.18
CA LEU A 435 12.10 12.71 6.88
C LEU A 435 13.49 13.31 6.64
N ALA A 436 13.82 13.67 5.41
CA ALA A 436 15.10 14.30 5.08
C ALA A 436 15.27 15.64 5.81
N SER A 437 14.21 16.47 5.87
CA SER A 437 14.21 17.71 6.67
C SER A 437 14.36 17.47 8.16
N PHE A 438 13.73 16.42 8.69
CA PHE A 438 13.87 16.03 10.10
C PHE A 438 15.31 15.56 10.41
N LEU A 439 15.89 14.69 9.59
CA LEU A 439 17.26 14.20 9.79
C LEU A 439 18.31 15.32 9.67
N ASP A 440 18.03 16.33 8.86
CA ASP A 440 18.84 17.54 8.72
C ASP A 440 18.68 18.53 9.90
N GLY A 441 17.74 18.26 10.81
CA GLY A 441 17.51 19.06 12.02
C GLY A 441 16.61 20.29 11.81
N ASN A 442 15.88 20.36 10.69
CA ASN A 442 14.98 21.47 10.37
C ASN A 442 13.56 21.27 10.91
N ILE A 443 13.26 20.11 11.47
CA ILE A 443 11.97 19.78 12.10
C ILE A 443 12.20 19.38 13.55
N GLU A 444 11.48 20.01 14.46
CA GLU A 444 11.44 19.65 15.87
C GLU A 444 10.22 18.73 16.12
N LEU A 445 10.46 17.60 16.76
CA LEU A 445 9.37 16.70 17.15
C LEU A 445 8.69 17.20 18.43
N PRO A 446 7.36 17.06 18.54
CA PRO A 446 6.67 17.30 19.79
C PRO A 446 7.04 16.23 20.83
N SER A 447 6.52 16.38 22.06
CA SER A 447 6.71 15.37 23.09
C SER A 447 6.17 14.00 22.63
N VAL A 448 6.73 12.94 23.19
CA VAL A 448 6.27 11.55 22.92
C VAL A 448 4.77 11.41 23.18
N ARG A 449 4.27 12.02 24.26
CA ARG A 449 2.85 12.01 24.59
C ARG A 449 1.98 12.68 23.53
N GLU A 450 2.44 13.79 22.94
CA GLU A 450 1.72 14.47 21.87
C GLU A 450 1.75 13.66 20.58
N MET A 451 2.87 13.00 20.26
CA MET A 451 2.99 12.09 19.13
C MET A 451 2.02 10.91 19.24
N GLU A 452 1.94 10.28 20.41
CA GLU A 452 1.00 9.18 20.69
C GLU A 452 -0.46 9.65 20.59
N LYS A 453 -0.76 10.83 21.13
CA LYS A 453 -2.10 11.43 21.04
C LYS A 453 -2.50 11.68 19.58
N GLU A 454 -1.61 12.21 18.77
CA GLU A 454 -1.88 12.45 17.35
C GLU A 454 -2.09 11.13 16.60
N ALA A 455 -1.22 10.14 16.80
CA ALA A 455 -1.37 8.82 16.19
C ALA A 455 -2.73 8.20 16.53
N LYS A 456 -3.19 8.37 17.78
CA LYS A 456 -4.51 7.92 18.24
C LYS A 456 -5.66 8.66 17.55
N ILE A 457 -5.55 9.98 17.40
CA ILE A 457 -6.57 10.80 16.69
C ILE A 457 -6.71 10.34 15.23
N TRP A 458 -5.60 10.04 14.56
CA TRP A 458 -5.62 9.50 13.20
C TRP A 458 -6.25 8.09 13.15
N GLU A 459 -5.92 7.21 14.08
CA GLU A 459 -6.52 5.89 14.19
C GLU A 459 -8.03 5.96 14.37
N ASP A 460 -8.51 6.83 15.24
CA ASP A 460 -9.95 7.01 15.50
C ASP A 460 -10.69 7.57 14.29
N SER A 461 -10.07 8.48 13.53
CA SER A 461 -10.61 8.95 12.25
C SER A 461 -10.69 7.82 11.21
N MET A 462 -9.66 6.98 11.12
CA MET A 462 -9.67 5.83 10.23
C MET A 462 -10.75 4.81 10.61
N LYS A 463 -11.01 4.61 11.92
CA LYS A 463 -12.11 3.76 12.42
C LYS A 463 -13.46 4.30 12.02
N LEU A 464 -13.65 5.61 12.11
CA LEU A 464 -14.93 6.27 11.78
C LEU A 464 -15.37 5.96 10.34
N TYR A 465 -14.45 6.03 9.38
CA TYR A 465 -14.78 5.88 7.97
C TYR A 465 -14.49 4.49 7.41
N GLY A 466 -13.41 3.85 7.83
CA GLY A 466 -12.97 2.53 7.35
C GLY A 466 -13.65 1.36 8.06
N GLY A 467 -14.27 1.59 9.22
CA GLY A 467 -14.86 0.54 10.04
C GLY A 467 -13.83 -0.53 10.43
N SER A 468 -14.15 -1.81 10.27
CA SER A 468 -13.25 -2.92 10.60
C SER A 468 -11.93 -2.96 9.81
N ASN A 469 -11.83 -2.17 8.74
CA ASN A 469 -10.64 -2.12 7.88
C ASN A 469 -9.66 -0.98 8.21
N TYR A 470 -9.88 -0.26 9.32
CA TYR A 470 -9.04 0.86 9.76
C TYR A 470 -7.56 0.49 9.97
N TRP A 471 -7.27 -0.75 10.29
CA TRP A 471 -5.92 -1.29 10.43
C TRP A 471 -5.06 -1.17 9.16
N LYS A 472 -5.68 -0.91 8.02
CA LYS A 472 -4.95 -0.68 6.77
C LYS A 472 -4.21 0.66 6.72
N SER A 473 -4.40 1.53 7.71
CA SER A 473 -3.75 2.84 7.77
C SER A 473 -3.98 3.68 6.51
N CYS A 474 -5.24 3.90 6.16
CA CYS A 474 -5.64 4.65 4.97
C CYS A 474 -5.90 6.12 5.29
N ILE A 475 -5.20 7.02 4.60
CA ILE A 475 -5.40 8.48 4.74
C ILE A 475 -6.15 9.09 3.55
N THR A 476 -6.66 8.29 2.62
CA THR A 476 -7.15 8.72 1.31
C THR A 476 -8.22 9.82 1.38
N ASN A 477 -9.19 9.72 2.29
CA ASN A 477 -10.26 10.71 2.44
C ASN A 477 -9.82 12.03 3.09
N CYS A 478 -8.63 12.08 3.72
CA CYS A 478 -8.04 13.26 4.34
C CYS A 478 -6.62 13.54 3.79
N ASN A 479 -6.39 13.21 2.52
CA ASN A 479 -5.06 13.25 1.93
C ASN A 479 -4.47 14.66 1.87
N ILE A 480 -5.29 15.66 1.51
CA ILE A 480 -4.84 17.06 1.46
C ILE A 480 -4.63 17.60 2.87
N TRP A 481 -5.52 17.27 3.81
CA TRP A 481 -5.35 17.62 5.23
C TRP A 481 -4.08 17.03 5.82
N TYR A 482 -3.73 15.80 5.48
CA TYR A 482 -2.48 15.16 5.86
C TYR A 482 -1.27 15.90 5.23
N ASN A 483 -1.31 16.16 3.93
CA ASN A 483 -0.24 16.85 3.23
C ASN A 483 -0.02 18.29 3.77
N ASP A 484 -1.10 18.95 4.20
CA ASP A 484 -1.01 20.28 4.85
C ASP A 484 -0.21 20.24 6.15
N GLN A 485 -0.33 19.15 6.93
CA GLN A 485 0.45 19.00 8.15
C GLN A 485 1.93 18.76 7.83
N ILE A 486 2.22 17.93 6.85
CA ILE A 486 3.60 17.72 6.35
C ILE A 486 4.20 19.05 5.87
N CYS A 487 3.46 19.82 5.09
CA CYS A 487 3.91 21.14 4.63
C CYS A 487 4.18 22.11 5.79
N LYS A 488 3.29 22.15 6.78
CA LYS A 488 3.44 23.02 7.97
C LYS A 488 4.67 22.66 8.80
N ASP A 489 4.90 21.37 9.04
CA ASP A 489 6.09 20.90 9.77
C ASP A 489 7.39 21.30 9.05
N MET A 490 7.36 21.35 7.72
CA MET A 490 8.48 21.80 6.88
C MET A 490 8.55 23.32 6.70
N GLY A 491 7.71 24.12 7.39
CA GLY A 491 7.65 25.56 7.24
C GLY A 491 7.09 26.06 5.90
N CYS A 492 6.38 25.22 5.16
CA CYS A 492 5.88 25.52 3.82
C CYS A 492 4.41 25.94 3.85
N ASN A 493 4.01 26.79 2.90
CA ASN A 493 2.60 27.12 2.72
C ASN A 493 1.83 25.88 2.22
N PRO A 494 0.81 25.38 2.96
CA PRO A 494 0.03 24.23 2.53
C PRO A 494 -0.93 24.55 1.38
N ARG A 495 -1.25 25.82 1.14
CA ARG A 495 -2.09 26.24 0.01
C ARG A 495 -1.24 26.39 -1.23
N ARG A 496 -1.45 25.48 -2.19
CA ARG A 496 -0.56 25.29 -3.33
C ARG A 496 -1.13 25.81 -4.66
N LYS A 497 -2.42 26.19 -4.71
CA LYS A 497 -3.07 26.65 -5.93
C LYS A 497 -3.25 28.18 -5.92
N LYS A 498 -3.34 28.76 -7.11
CA LYS A 498 -3.51 30.21 -7.28
C LYS A 498 -4.99 30.61 -7.23
N GLY A 499 -5.33 31.40 -6.23
CA GLY A 499 -6.69 31.94 -6.03
C GLY A 499 -7.65 31.01 -5.28
N PRO A 500 -8.68 31.58 -4.63
CA PRO A 500 -9.55 30.85 -3.70
C PRO A 500 -10.40 29.77 -4.38
N PHE A 501 -10.85 30.02 -5.61
CA PHE A 501 -11.64 29.04 -6.35
C PHE A 501 -10.81 27.80 -6.72
N ALA A 502 -9.63 28.00 -7.29
CA ALA A 502 -8.75 26.90 -7.64
C ALA A 502 -8.31 26.12 -6.41
N GLU A 503 -7.99 26.84 -5.32
CA GLU A 503 -7.61 26.23 -4.04
C GLU A 503 -8.70 25.33 -3.46
N LEU A 504 -9.97 25.71 -3.60
CA LEU A 504 -11.09 24.97 -3.01
C LEU A 504 -11.57 23.82 -3.91
N PHE A 505 -11.65 24.03 -5.22
CA PHE A 505 -12.39 23.12 -6.13
C PHE A 505 -11.51 22.33 -7.10
N LEU A 506 -10.27 22.75 -7.37
CA LEU A 506 -9.43 21.98 -8.30
C LEU A 506 -8.73 20.82 -7.58
N PRO A 507 -8.61 19.66 -8.24
CA PRO A 507 -7.94 18.51 -7.67
C PRO A 507 -6.47 18.78 -7.35
N TYR A 508 -6.02 18.24 -6.23
CA TYR A 508 -4.62 18.23 -5.83
C TYR A 508 -3.90 16.99 -6.37
N GLY A 509 -2.65 17.16 -6.77
CA GLY A 509 -1.83 16.09 -7.33
C GLY A 509 -0.33 16.38 -7.23
N PRO A 510 0.54 15.53 -7.82
CA PRO A 510 2.00 15.68 -7.70
C PRO A 510 2.53 17.05 -8.11
N ASN A 511 1.95 17.64 -9.14
CA ASN A 511 2.39 18.94 -9.67
C ASN A 511 2.22 20.11 -8.66
N ASP A 512 1.35 19.95 -7.66
CA ASP A 512 1.12 20.99 -6.63
C ASP A 512 2.23 21.01 -5.57
N TYR A 513 3.11 20.00 -5.52
CA TYR A 513 4.13 19.81 -4.50
C TYR A 513 5.57 19.75 -5.04
N VAL A 514 5.76 20.14 -6.32
CA VAL A 514 7.07 20.13 -7.00
C VAL A 514 8.08 21.02 -6.28
N ASP A 515 7.66 22.22 -5.90
CA ASP A 515 8.48 23.29 -5.31
C ASP A 515 8.55 23.25 -3.77
N LEU A 516 8.20 22.12 -3.15
CA LEU A 516 8.49 21.94 -1.73
C LEU A 516 10.00 21.89 -1.54
N PRO A 517 10.56 22.75 -0.67
CA PRO A 517 11.99 22.82 -0.50
C PRO A 517 12.55 21.50 0.00
N THR A 518 13.59 21.06 -0.69
CA THR A 518 14.48 19.99 -0.23
C THR A 518 15.73 20.60 0.44
N LYS A 519 15.85 21.93 0.38
CA LYS A 519 16.98 22.68 0.98
C LYS A 519 16.57 23.36 2.25
#